data_ffa2b28d71c9f6b2d053d5ea4a3ede94
#
_entry.id   ffa2b28d71c9f6b2d053d5ea4a3ede94
#
_cell.length_a   1.000
_cell.length_b   1.000
_cell.length_c   1.000
_cell.angle_alpha   90.00
_cell.angle_beta   90.00
_cell.angle_gamma   90.00
#
_symmetry.space_group_name_H-M   'P 1'
#
loop_
_entity.id
_entity.type
_entity.pdbx_description
1 polymer ?
#
loop_
_entity_poly.entity_id
_entity_poly.type
_entity_poly.pdbx_seq_one_letter_code
_entity_poly.pdbx_strand_id
1 'polypeptide(L)' 'MTTIEEHIKHDQEILDNPQTSPAARRHFKEELHDLEVYVENHHDEIEAGDHHDPNCIELFCETHPDEPECLIYDD' A
#
# COMPACT_ATOMS: atom_id res chain seq x y z
N MET A 1 6.51 4.42 -10.27
CA MET A 1 6.68 4.93 -8.90
C MET A 1 7.82 4.20 -8.24
N THR A 2 8.69 4.92 -7.55
CA THR A 2 9.91 4.35 -6.99
C THR A 2 9.92 4.26 -5.47
N THR A 3 9.02 5.00 -4.79
CA THR A 3 8.94 4.98 -3.34
C THR A 3 7.50 4.83 -2.87
N ILE A 4 7.33 4.34 -1.64
CA ILE A 4 6.01 4.18 -1.05
C ILE A 4 5.33 5.54 -0.86
N GLU A 5 6.10 6.59 -0.53
CA GLU A 5 5.57 7.93 -0.36
C GLU A 5 4.99 8.48 -1.67
N GLU A 6 5.65 8.19 -2.78
CA GLU A 6 5.13 8.58 -4.10
C GLU A 6 3.83 7.86 -4.42
N HIS A 7 3.74 6.58 -4.07
CA HIS A 7 2.53 5.79 -4.28
C HIS A 7 1.37 6.35 -3.46
N ILE A 8 1.60 6.66 -2.20
CA ILE A 8 0.58 7.25 -1.31
C ILE A 8 0.10 8.59 -1.88
N LYS A 9 1.02 9.43 -2.30
CA LYS A 9 0.68 10.72 -2.88
C LYS A 9 -0.16 10.56 -4.14
N HIS A 10 0.20 9.64 -4.99
CA HIS A 10 -0.53 9.35 -6.23
C HIS A 10 -1.97 8.93 -5.92
N ASP A 11 -2.16 8.04 -4.96
CA ASP A 11 -3.49 7.59 -4.57
C ASP A 11 -4.32 8.73 -3.98
N GLN A 12 -3.71 9.61 -3.19
CA GLN A 12 -4.39 10.77 -2.65
C GLN A 12 -4.83 11.74 -3.75
N GLU A 13 -4.00 11.94 -4.78
CA GLU A 13 -4.35 12.78 -5.91
C GLU A 13 -5.54 12.21 -6.68
N ILE A 14 -5.60 10.90 -6.85
CA ILE A 14 -6.73 10.25 -7.51
C ILE A 14 -8.01 10.44 -6.68
N LEU A 15 -7.93 10.29 -5.37
CA LEU A 15 -9.09 10.47 -4.49
C LEU A 15 -9.58 11.92 -4.46
N ASP A 16 -8.68 12.88 -4.64
CA ASP A 16 -9.03 14.30 -4.68
C ASP A 16 -9.60 14.72 -6.04
N ASN A 17 -9.45 13.89 -7.06
CA ASN A 17 -9.94 14.21 -8.39
C ASN A 17 -11.46 14.04 -8.46
N PRO A 18 -12.22 15.10 -8.76
CA PRO A 18 -13.70 15.01 -8.80
C PRO A 18 -14.22 14.12 -9.92
N GLN A 19 -13.39 13.78 -10.91
CA GLN A 19 -13.81 12.93 -12.03
C GLN A 19 -13.55 11.45 -11.77
N THR A 20 -12.93 11.11 -10.65
CA THR A 20 -12.71 9.71 -10.29
C THR A 20 -14.05 9.03 -10.00
N SER A 21 -14.28 7.88 -10.62
CA SER A 21 -15.53 7.15 -10.44
C SER A 21 -15.68 6.63 -9.01
N PRO A 22 -16.94 6.38 -8.55
CA PRO A 22 -17.13 5.82 -7.20
C PRO A 22 -16.46 4.48 -6.98
N ALA A 23 -16.41 3.63 -8.01
CA ALA A 23 -15.73 2.33 -7.90
C ALA A 23 -14.23 2.51 -7.75
N ALA A 24 -13.63 3.42 -8.52
CA ALA A 24 -12.22 3.73 -8.42
C ALA A 24 -11.88 4.36 -7.07
N ARG A 25 -12.72 5.25 -6.58
CA ARG A 25 -12.53 5.86 -5.26
C ARG A 25 -12.49 4.81 -4.16
N ARG A 26 -13.39 3.83 -4.21
CA ARG A 26 -13.41 2.76 -3.23
C ARG A 26 -12.12 1.94 -3.28
N HIS A 27 -11.69 1.60 -4.50
CA HIS A 27 -10.46 0.83 -4.68
C HIS A 27 -9.24 1.55 -4.13
N PHE A 28 -9.06 2.82 -4.51
CA PHE A 28 -7.89 3.58 -4.07
C PHE A 28 -7.94 3.93 -2.60
N LYS A 29 -9.12 4.07 -2.03
CA LYS A 29 -9.27 4.30 -0.61
C LYS A 29 -8.82 3.10 0.20
N GLU A 30 -9.19 1.90 -0.23
CA GLU A 30 -8.74 0.67 0.40
C GLU A 30 -7.24 0.48 0.24
N GLU A 31 -6.72 0.75 -0.96
CA GLU A 31 -5.28 0.66 -1.21
C GLU A 31 -4.51 1.64 -0.35
N LEU A 32 -5.00 2.87 -0.23
CA LEU A 32 -4.35 3.88 0.61
C LEU A 32 -4.32 3.45 2.08
N HIS A 33 -5.42 2.87 2.56
CA HIS A 33 -5.47 2.35 3.92
C HIS A 33 -4.40 1.26 4.12
N ASP A 34 -4.29 0.34 3.18
CA ASP A 34 -3.30 -0.73 3.25
C ASP A 34 -1.88 -0.18 3.21
N LEU A 35 -1.63 0.85 2.40
CA LEU A 35 -0.34 1.51 2.37
C LEU A 35 0.00 2.18 3.70
N GLU A 36 -0.98 2.81 4.34
CA GLU A 36 -0.79 3.44 5.64
C GLU A 36 -0.46 2.40 6.71
N VAL A 37 -1.14 1.27 6.69
CA VAL A 37 -0.85 0.16 7.63
C VAL A 37 0.56 -0.36 7.38
N TYR A 38 0.95 -0.51 6.13
CA TYR A 38 2.30 -0.95 5.79
C TYR A 38 3.36 0.01 6.33
N VAL A 39 3.16 1.31 6.13
CA VAL A 39 4.09 2.34 6.62
C VAL A 39 4.22 2.26 8.14
N GLU A 40 3.12 2.10 8.84
CA GLU A 40 3.13 2.02 10.30
C GLU A 40 3.88 0.78 10.79
N ASN A 41 3.65 -0.37 10.15
CA ASN A 41 4.29 -1.62 10.54
C ASN A 41 5.78 -1.66 10.18
N HIS A 42 6.18 -0.92 9.14
CA HIS A 42 7.55 -0.88 8.66
C HIS A 42 8.23 0.47 8.93
N HIS A 43 7.75 1.19 9.92
CA HIS A 43 8.25 2.52 10.25
C HIS A 43 9.74 2.56 10.49
N ASP A 44 10.28 1.59 11.24
CA ASP A 44 11.71 1.53 11.55
C ASP A 44 12.54 1.29 10.29
N GLU A 45 12.05 0.45 9.39
CA GLU A 45 12.72 0.17 8.12
C GLU A 45 12.74 1.41 7.23
N ILE A 46 11.63 2.14 7.20
CA ILE A 46 11.53 3.37 6.42
C ILE A 46 12.49 4.42 6.96
N GLU A 47 12.56 4.59 8.26
CA GLU A 47 13.52 5.50 8.88
C GLU A 47 14.97 5.10 8.61
N ALA A 48 15.21 3.81 8.46
CA ALA A 48 16.55 3.31 8.13
C ALA A 48 16.91 3.49 6.65
N GLY A 49 15.98 3.97 5.83
CA GLY A 49 16.23 4.26 4.44
C GLY A 49 15.52 3.36 3.44
N ASP A 50 14.72 2.40 3.92
CA ASP A 50 13.99 1.48 3.05
C ASP A 50 12.63 2.07 2.68
N HIS A 51 12.61 2.83 1.58
CA HIS A 51 11.40 3.49 1.09
C HIS A 51 10.82 2.79 -0.14
N HIS A 52 11.07 1.50 -0.31
CA HIS A 52 10.60 0.81 -1.50
C HIS A 52 9.07 0.77 -1.56
N ASP A 53 8.54 0.80 -2.79
CA ASP A 53 7.10 0.72 -3.05
C ASP A 53 6.68 -0.75 -2.98
N PRO A 54 5.85 -1.15 -2.00
CA PRO A 54 5.44 -2.55 -1.90
C PRO A 54 4.55 -2.95 -3.07
N ASN A 55 4.72 -4.18 -3.56
CA ASN A 55 3.83 -4.70 -4.58
C ASN A 55 2.51 -5.15 -3.96
N CYS A 56 1.53 -5.57 -4.79
CA CYS A 56 0.21 -5.94 -4.28
C CYS A 56 0.25 -7.15 -3.35
N ILE A 57 1.17 -8.08 -3.57
CA ILE A 57 1.33 -9.24 -2.67
C ILE A 57 1.86 -8.79 -1.30
N GLU A 58 2.82 -7.90 -1.28
CA GLU A 58 3.37 -7.37 -0.02
C GLU A 58 2.29 -6.64 0.77
N LEU A 59 1.47 -5.80 0.11
CA LEU A 59 0.38 -5.10 0.76
C LEU A 59 -0.68 -6.06 1.28
N PHE A 60 -1.06 -7.03 0.47
CA PHE A 60 -2.06 -8.02 0.86
C PHE A 60 -1.60 -8.79 2.09
N CYS A 61 -0.34 -9.22 2.11
CA CYS A 61 0.19 -10.01 3.22
C CYS A 61 0.33 -9.20 4.51
N GLU A 62 0.46 -7.87 4.42
CA GLU A 62 0.48 -7.03 5.63
C GLU A 62 -0.84 -7.11 6.40
N THR A 63 -1.96 -7.18 5.68
CA THR A 63 -3.28 -7.22 6.30
C THR A 63 -3.84 -8.62 6.41
N HIS A 64 -3.28 -9.59 5.67
CA HIS A 64 -3.75 -10.97 5.62
C HIS A 64 -2.59 -11.96 5.75
N PRO A 65 -1.84 -11.93 6.87
CA PRO A 65 -0.63 -12.77 6.99
C PRO A 65 -0.91 -14.27 7.03
N ASP A 66 -2.14 -14.68 7.34
CA ASP A 66 -2.51 -16.09 7.45
C ASP A 66 -2.96 -16.70 6.13
N GLU A 67 -3.04 -15.90 5.06
CA GLU A 67 -3.49 -16.43 3.78
C GLU A 67 -2.44 -17.34 3.16
N PRO A 68 -2.86 -18.41 2.46
CA PRO A 68 -1.90 -19.34 1.86
C PRO A 68 -0.93 -18.71 0.88
N GLU A 69 -1.37 -17.67 0.18
CA GLU A 69 -0.52 -16.95 -0.77
C GLU A 69 0.67 -16.29 -0.08
N CYS A 70 0.44 -15.81 1.12
CA CYS A 70 1.50 -15.18 1.91
C CYS A 70 2.49 -16.21 2.46
N LEU A 71 2.01 -17.40 2.77
CA LEU A 71 2.87 -18.48 3.26
C LEU A 71 3.79 -19.02 2.17
N ILE A 72 3.33 -18.98 0.90
CA ILE A 72 4.14 -19.41 -0.23
C ILE A 72 5.32 -18.45 -0.45
N TYR A 73 5.11 -17.16 -0.24
CA TYR A 73 6.10 -16.13 -0.48
C TYR A 73 6.92 -15.78 0.76
N ASP A 74 6.66 -16.44 1.86
CA ASP A 74 7.38 -16.22 3.11
C ASP A 74 8.59 -17.14 3.16
N ASP A 75 9.71 -16.61 2.82
CA ASP A 75 11.00 -17.32 2.89
C ASP A 75 11.84 -16.84 4.05
#